data_089d21844214b8539ddc719264bc3d2b
#
_entry.id   089d21844214b8539ddc719264bc3d2b
#
_cell.length_a   1.000
_cell.length_b   1.000
_cell.length_c   1.000
_cell.angle_alpha   90.00
_cell.angle_beta   90.00
_cell.angle_gamma   90.00
#
_symmetry.space_group_name_H-M   'P 1'
#
loop_
_entity.id
_entity.type
_entity.pdbx_description
1 polymer ?
#
loop_
_entity_poly.entity_id
_entity_poly.type
_entity_poly.pdbx_seq_one_letter_code
_entity_poly.pdbx_strand_id
1 'polypeptide(L)'
;MSFSTTPPAPEHVPPAIPPAEPPVVVPAYASEQGIDPDLLETARIRLELLYGEVAASWPGFIARPGQYEMMQACLLTFLSAKAPDDEDRSGNNLAQLEAGTGTGKTVAYCLAAIVASELLKKTVIVSTATIAARQ
;
A
#
# COMPACT_ATOMS: atom_id res chain seq x y z
N MET A 1 29.57 -59.91 -3.57
CA MET A 1 29.79 -58.45 -3.79
C MET A 1 28.45 -57.78 -3.86
N SER A 2 28.06 -57.10 -2.81
CA SER A 2 26.76 -56.37 -2.75
C SER A 2 27.00 -54.94 -3.18
N PHE A 3 26.43 -54.55 -4.32
CA PHE A 3 26.45 -53.14 -4.76
C PHE A 3 25.32 -52.41 -4.05
N SER A 4 25.69 -51.54 -3.11
CA SER A 4 24.75 -50.61 -2.46
C SER A 4 24.51 -49.45 -3.41
N THR A 5 23.36 -49.40 -4.07
CA THR A 5 22.89 -48.29 -4.90
C THR A 5 22.23 -47.26 -3.97
N THR A 6 22.95 -46.23 -3.59
CA THR A 6 22.35 -45.05 -2.92
C THR A 6 21.45 -44.33 -3.91
N PRO A 7 20.16 -44.07 -3.59
CA PRO A 7 19.29 -43.30 -4.47
C PRO A 7 19.82 -41.86 -4.60
N PRO A 8 19.67 -41.22 -5.78
CA PRO A 8 20.06 -39.84 -5.96
C PRO A 8 19.26 -38.91 -5.04
N ALA A 9 19.93 -37.89 -4.53
CA ALA A 9 19.30 -36.87 -3.70
C ALA A 9 18.15 -36.22 -4.48
N PRO A 10 17.04 -35.82 -3.82
CA PRO A 10 15.93 -35.18 -4.49
C PRO A 10 16.43 -33.86 -5.13
N GLU A 11 16.14 -33.71 -6.42
CA GLU A 11 16.40 -32.47 -7.16
C GLU A 11 15.69 -31.30 -6.45
N HIS A 12 16.49 -30.30 -6.10
CA HIS A 12 15.98 -29.06 -5.52
C HIS A 12 15.18 -28.31 -6.60
N VAL A 13 13.86 -28.49 -6.60
CA VAL A 13 12.96 -27.70 -7.44
C VAL A 13 12.88 -26.30 -6.82
N PRO A 14 13.34 -25.25 -7.53
CA PRO A 14 13.21 -23.89 -7.03
C PRO A 14 11.72 -23.56 -6.79
N PRO A 15 11.38 -22.78 -5.75
CA PRO A 15 10.01 -22.39 -5.49
C PRO A 15 9.43 -21.69 -6.75
N ALA A 16 8.23 -22.10 -7.15
CA ALA A 16 7.54 -21.49 -8.28
C ALA A 16 7.43 -19.98 -8.06
N ILE A 17 7.84 -19.19 -9.06
CA ILE A 17 7.66 -17.74 -9.05
C ILE A 17 6.15 -17.50 -8.95
N PRO A 18 5.64 -16.80 -7.92
CA PRO A 18 4.22 -16.51 -7.83
C PRO A 18 3.78 -15.75 -9.09
N PRO A 19 2.58 -16.00 -9.60
CA PRO A 19 2.07 -15.28 -10.76
C PRO A 19 2.11 -13.76 -10.48
N ALA A 20 2.48 -12.98 -11.50
CA ALA A 20 2.50 -11.51 -11.39
C ALA A 20 1.13 -11.02 -10.88
N GLU A 21 1.14 -10.20 -9.83
CA GLU A 21 -0.09 -9.61 -9.31
C GLU A 21 -0.76 -8.79 -10.43
N PRO A 22 -2.09 -8.87 -10.57
CA PRO A 22 -2.78 -8.02 -11.53
C PRO A 22 -2.54 -6.55 -11.18
N PRO A 23 -2.43 -5.67 -12.18
CA PRO A 23 -2.20 -4.24 -11.95
C PRO A 23 -3.33 -3.68 -11.08
N VAL A 24 -2.96 -2.88 -10.08
CA VAL A 24 -3.94 -2.12 -9.30
C VAL A 24 -4.53 -1.06 -10.23
N VAL A 25 -5.81 -1.18 -10.53
CA VAL A 25 -6.50 -0.13 -11.29
C VAL A 25 -6.75 1.04 -10.35
N VAL A 26 -5.96 2.11 -10.52
CA VAL A 26 -6.20 3.38 -9.81
C VAL A 26 -7.38 4.05 -10.50
N PRO A 27 -8.50 4.25 -9.80
CA PRO A 27 -9.65 4.94 -10.39
C PRO A 27 -9.30 6.35 -10.83
N ALA A 28 -9.95 6.83 -11.90
CA ALA A 28 -9.69 8.15 -12.49
C ALA A 28 -9.88 9.36 -11.54
N TYR A 29 -10.54 9.16 -10.41
CA TYR A 29 -10.75 10.18 -9.38
C TYR A 29 -9.59 10.32 -8.37
N ALA A 30 -8.65 9.40 -8.32
CA ALA A 30 -7.40 9.58 -7.57
C ALA A 30 -6.41 10.39 -8.41
N SER A 31 -6.81 11.61 -8.80
CA SER A 31 -5.99 12.49 -9.61
C SER A 31 -5.23 13.49 -8.76
N GLU A 32 -4.11 13.97 -9.27
CA GLU A 32 -3.30 15.02 -8.65
C GLU A 32 -3.95 16.43 -8.80
N GLN A 33 -5.07 16.52 -9.53
CA GLN A 33 -5.77 17.78 -9.79
C GLN A 33 -6.30 18.39 -8.49
N GLY A 34 -5.95 19.65 -8.27
CA GLY A 34 -6.38 20.40 -7.10
C GLY A 34 -5.56 20.15 -5.83
N ILE A 35 -4.48 19.35 -5.90
CA ILE A 35 -3.50 19.21 -4.82
C ILE A 35 -2.38 20.21 -5.08
N ASP A 36 -1.96 20.92 -4.03
CA ASP A 36 -0.77 21.79 -4.09
C ASP A 36 0.47 20.96 -4.46
N PRO A 37 1.23 21.35 -5.51
CA PRO A 37 2.38 20.57 -5.98
C PRO A 37 3.47 20.38 -4.93
N ASP A 38 3.74 21.37 -4.09
CA ASP A 38 4.77 21.30 -3.05
C ASP A 38 4.33 20.38 -1.92
N LEU A 39 3.04 20.38 -1.59
CA LEU A 39 2.45 19.45 -0.64
C LEU A 39 2.53 18.01 -1.18
N LEU A 40 2.21 17.81 -2.45
CA LEU A 40 2.25 16.49 -3.08
C LEU A 40 3.67 15.91 -3.08
N GLU A 41 4.66 16.70 -3.46
CA GLU A 41 6.07 16.28 -3.48
C GLU A 41 6.55 15.95 -2.07
N THR A 42 6.27 16.82 -1.09
CA THR A 42 6.59 16.57 0.31
C THR A 42 5.96 15.28 0.83
N ALA A 43 4.70 15.05 0.47
CA ALA A 43 3.97 13.85 0.88
C ALA A 43 4.57 12.57 0.29
N ARG A 44 4.96 12.60 -0.97
CA ARG A 44 5.61 11.47 -1.65
C ARG A 44 6.95 11.13 -1.00
N ILE A 45 7.80 12.12 -0.80
CA ILE A 45 9.09 11.92 -0.13
C ILE A 45 8.89 11.32 1.26
N ARG A 46 7.95 11.89 2.04
CA ARG A 46 7.67 11.41 3.39
C ARG A 46 7.15 9.98 3.40
N LEU A 47 6.29 9.62 2.43
CA LEU A 47 5.75 8.29 2.29
C LEU A 47 6.83 7.26 1.95
N GLU A 48 7.74 7.59 1.04
CA GLU A 48 8.86 6.71 0.66
C GLU A 48 9.81 6.47 1.83
N LEU A 49 10.14 7.52 2.58
CA LEU A 49 10.98 7.39 3.78
C LEU A 49 10.33 6.47 4.81
N LEU A 50 9.06 6.69 5.12
CA LEU A 50 8.32 5.90 6.10
C LEU A 50 8.17 4.43 5.65
N TYR A 51 7.91 4.21 4.37
CA TYR A 51 7.86 2.86 3.80
C TYR A 51 9.20 2.15 3.89
N GLY A 52 10.30 2.84 3.61
CA GLY A 52 11.66 2.34 3.77
C GLY A 52 11.99 1.98 5.22
N GLU A 53 11.60 2.81 6.19
CA GLU A 53 11.76 2.54 7.62
C GLU A 53 11.01 1.28 8.06
N VAL A 54 9.77 1.10 7.60
CA VAL A 54 8.97 -0.10 7.87
C VAL A 54 9.61 -1.34 7.25
N ALA A 55 10.05 -1.24 5.99
CA ALA A 55 10.71 -2.33 5.29
C ALA A 55 12.01 -2.77 5.99
N ALA A 56 12.79 -1.81 6.50
CA ALA A 56 14.04 -2.10 7.21
C ALA A 56 13.83 -2.66 8.62
N SER A 57 12.77 -2.27 9.30
CA SER A 57 12.51 -2.65 10.70
C SER A 57 11.68 -3.92 10.86
N TRP A 58 10.98 -4.36 9.83
CA TRP A 58 10.11 -5.53 9.89
C TRP A 58 10.80 -6.78 9.31
N PRO A 59 11.21 -7.75 10.14
CA PRO A 59 11.83 -8.99 9.65
C PRO A 59 10.90 -9.74 8.69
N GLY A 60 11.41 -10.07 7.50
CA GLY A 60 10.64 -10.77 6.48
C GLY A 60 9.66 -9.90 5.69
N PHE A 61 9.78 -8.57 5.78
CA PHE A 61 9.01 -7.67 4.93
C PHE A 61 9.36 -7.88 3.46
N ILE A 62 8.34 -8.06 2.64
CA ILE A 62 8.48 -8.19 1.18
C ILE A 62 7.73 -7.03 0.55
N ALA A 63 8.47 -6.12 -0.07
CA ALA A 63 7.90 -5.03 -0.85
C ALA A 63 7.20 -5.58 -2.11
N ARG A 64 5.97 -5.13 -2.36
CA ARG A 64 5.16 -5.56 -3.50
C ARG A 64 4.72 -4.35 -4.32
N PRO A 65 4.83 -4.41 -5.66
CA PRO A 65 4.43 -3.29 -6.53
C PRO A 65 2.99 -2.83 -6.28
N GLY A 66 2.03 -3.76 -6.20
CA GLY A 66 0.63 -3.43 -5.94
C GLY A 66 0.38 -2.79 -4.57
N GLN A 67 1.21 -3.08 -3.56
CA GLN A 67 1.15 -2.39 -2.26
C GLN A 67 1.56 -0.93 -2.40
N TYR A 68 2.63 -0.65 -3.14
CA TYR A 68 3.12 0.71 -3.37
C TYR A 68 2.12 1.54 -4.17
N GLU A 69 1.56 0.99 -5.25
CA GLU A 69 0.52 1.64 -6.05
C GLU A 69 -0.73 1.98 -5.22
N MET A 70 -1.19 1.04 -4.40
CA MET A 70 -2.30 1.26 -3.48
C MET A 70 -2.00 2.37 -2.47
N MET A 71 -0.79 2.39 -1.94
CA MET A 71 -0.33 3.40 -0.99
C MET A 71 -0.35 4.80 -1.60
N GLN A 72 0.12 4.95 -2.85
CA GLN A 72 0.05 6.20 -3.60
C GLN A 72 -1.39 6.64 -3.85
N ALA A 73 -2.27 5.73 -4.27
CA ALA A 73 -3.68 6.02 -4.50
C ALA A 73 -4.41 6.47 -3.22
N CYS A 74 -4.13 5.83 -2.07
CA CYS A 74 -4.66 6.26 -0.79
C CYS A 74 -4.16 7.67 -0.42
N LEU A 75 -2.86 7.94 -0.61
CA LEU A 75 -2.28 9.25 -0.32
C LEU A 75 -2.96 10.35 -1.14
N LEU A 76 -3.09 10.17 -2.45
CA LEU A 76 -3.78 11.13 -3.33
C LEU A 76 -5.21 11.38 -2.88
N THR A 77 -5.94 10.34 -2.50
CA THR A 77 -7.31 10.45 -2.01
C THR A 77 -7.38 11.27 -0.73
N PHE A 78 -6.48 11.07 0.22
CA PHE A 78 -6.44 11.85 1.45
C PHE A 78 -6.05 13.30 1.21
N LEU A 79 -5.07 13.56 0.35
CA LEU A 79 -4.60 14.93 0.05
C LEU A 79 -5.65 15.73 -0.76
N SER A 80 -6.44 15.08 -1.59
CA SER A 80 -7.51 15.72 -2.36
C SER A 80 -8.80 15.94 -1.56
N ALA A 81 -8.86 15.45 -0.31
CA ALA A 81 -10.06 15.57 0.51
C ALA A 81 -10.34 17.03 0.88
N LYS A 82 -11.47 17.54 0.41
CA LYS A 82 -11.94 18.91 0.68
C LYS A 82 -12.62 19.01 2.05
N ALA A 83 -12.57 20.19 2.64
CA ALA A 83 -13.28 20.46 3.88
C ALA A 83 -14.81 20.42 3.68
N PRO A 84 -15.61 20.11 4.72
CA PRO A 84 -17.06 20.04 4.64
C PRO A 84 -17.73 21.35 4.22
N ASP A 85 -17.08 22.47 4.47
CA ASP A 85 -17.51 23.85 4.20
C ASP A 85 -16.97 24.42 2.89
N ASP A 86 -16.23 23.65 2.10
CA ASP A 86 -15.73 24.07 0.80
C ASP A 86 -16.89 24.09 -0.21
N GLU A 87 -17.18 25.28 -0.76
CA GLU A 87 -18.28 25.49 -1.73
C GLU A 87 -18.09 24.69 -3.02
N ASP A 88 -16.85 24.36 -3.39
CA ASP A 88 -16.54 23.57 -4.58
C ASP A 88 -16.45 22.05 -4.28
N ARG A 89 -17.49 21.52 -3.63
CA ARG A 89 -17.64 20.09 -3.34
C ARG A 89 -18.05 19.24 -4.56
N SER A 90 -17.68 19.63 -5.76
CA SER A 90 -18.06 18.92 -6.98
C SER A 90 -17.44 17.53 -7.16
N GLY A 91 -16.64 17.05 -6.21
CA GLY A 91 -15.99 15.74 -6.23
C GLY A 91 -16.35 14.86 -5.03
N ASN A 92 -16.66 13.61 -5.27
CA ASN A 92 -16.71 12.60 -4.23
C ASN A 92 -15.27 12.34 -3.73
N ASN A 93 -15.00 12.69 -2.48
CA ASN A 93 -13.75 12.32 -1.80
C ASN A 93 -13.75 10.82 -1.44
N LEU A 94 -14.08 9.98 -2.40
CA LEU A 94 -14.20 8.54 -2.24
C LEU A 94 -13.33 7.83 -3.26
N ALA A 95 -12.47 6.95 -2.77
CA ALA A 95 -11.74 6.01 -3.60
C ALA A 95 -12.11 4.58 -3.21
N GLN A 96 -12.38 3.74 -4.19
CA GLN A 96 -12.51 2.31 -4.03
C GLN A 96 -11.28 1.64 -4.63
N LEU A 97 -10.49 0.99 -3.78
CA LEU A 97 -9.25 0.34 -4.16
C LEU A 97 -9.37 -1.16 -3.92
N GLU A 98 -9.10 -1.93 -4.95
CA GLU A 98 -9.09 -3.38 -4.88
C GLU A 98 -7.67 -3.90 -5.09
N ALA A 99 -7.23 -4.78 -4.21
CA ALA A 99 -5.96 -5.46 -4.32
C ALA A 99 -6.10 -6.90 -3.83
N GLY A 100 -5.34 -7.80 -4.41
CA GLY A 100 -5.37 -9.23 -4.09
C GLY A 100 -5.11 -9.54 -2.62
N THR A 101 -5.44 -10.74 -2.19
CA THR A 101 -5.16 -11.20 -0.83
C THR A 101 -3.65 -11.26 -0.60
N GLY A 102 -3.19 -10.79 0.55
CA GLY A 102 -1.77 -10.82 0.90
C GLY A 102 -0.90 -9.70 0.30
N THR A 103 -1.48 -8.73 -0.43
CA THR A 103 -0.74 -7.57 -0.95
C THR A 103 -0.24 -6.60 0.12
N GLY A 104 -0.65 -6.77 1.37
CA GLY A 104 -0.30 -5.85 2.45
C GLY A 104 -1.13 -4.56 2.46
N LYS A 105 -2.39 -4.66 2.09
CA LYS A 105 -3.35 -3.53 2.06
C LYS A 105 -3.33 -2.68 3.33
N THR A 106 -3.29 -3.34 4.49
CA THR A 106 -3.30 -2.66 5.79
C THR A 106 -2.10 -1.72 5.94
N VAL A 107 -0.91 -2.17 5.57
CA VAL A 107 0.29 -1.34 5.60
C VAL A 107 0.12 -0.15 4.65
N ALA A 108 -0.36 -0.40 3.43
CA ALA A 108 -0.51 0.64 2.41
C ALA A 108 -1.40 1.80 2.88
N TYR A 109 -2.63 1.52 3.32
CA TYR A 109 -3.52 2.60 3.74
C TYR A 109 -3.13 3.22 5.08
N CYS A 110 -2.52 2.47 6.00
CA CYS A 110 -2.04 3.03 7.26
C CYS A 110 -0.89 4.01 7.05
N LEU A 111 0.09 3.69 6.22
CA LEU A 111 1.22 4.59 5.93
C LEU A 111 0.74 5.87 5.23
N ALA A 112 -0.14 5.74 4.24
CA ALA A 112 -0.74 6.89 3.58
C ALA A 112 -1.54 7.77 4.57
N ALA A 113 -2.30 7.16 5.48
CA ALA A 113 -3.05 7.86 6.52
C ALA A 113 -2.15 8.63 7.50
N ILE A 114 -1.03 8.03 7.92
CA ILE A 114 -0.06 8.68 8.80
C ILE A 114 0.51 9.93 8.12
N VAL A 115 1.00 9.81 6.88
CA VAL A 115 1.58 10.92 6.15
C VAL A 115 0.55 12.03 5.93
N ALA A 116 -0.66 11.69 5.50
CA ALA A 116 -1.73 12.67 5.31
C ALA A 116 -2.10 13.38 6.63
N SER A 117 -2.20 12.64 7.73
CA SER A 117 -2.48 13.20 9.05
C SER A 117 -1.40 14.19 9.50
N GLU A 118 -0.13 13.83 9.32
CA GLU A 118 1.01 14.67 9.66
C GLU A 118 1.01 15.99 8.88
N LEU A 119 0.79 15.94 7.57
CA LEU A 119 0.89 17.10 6.69
C LEU A 119 -0.36 17.99 6.74
N LEU A 120 -1.54 17.39 6.74
CA LEU A 120 -2.80 18.14 6.77
C LEU A 120 -3.18 18.61 8.18
N LYS A 121 -2.50 18.14 9.22
CA LYS A 121 -2.85 18.37 10.64
C LYS A 121 -4.30 17.97 10.95
N LYS A 122 -4.76 16.88 10.34
CA LYS A 122 -6.11 16.32 10.51
C LYS A 122 -6.07 14.91 11.06
N THR A 123 -7.10 14.55 11.80
CA THR A 123 -7.27 13.17 12.27
C THR A 123 -7.77 12.28 11.14
N VAL A 124 -7.12 11.15 10.92
CA VAL A 124 -7.58 10.11 10.01
C VAL A 124 -8.12 8.95 10.83
N ILE A 125 -9.32 8.48 10.49
CA ILE A 125 -9.96 7.35 11.15
C ILE A 125 -9.89 6.15 10.22
N VAL A 126 -9.33 5.04 10.71
CA VAL A 126 -9.28 3.77 10.00
C VAL A 126 -10.24 2.79 10.67
N SER A 127 -11.19 2.27 9.89
CA SER A 127 -12.13 1.25 10.34
C SER A 127 -11.90 -0.06 9.60
N THR A 128 -11.82 -1.17 10.33
CA THR A 128 -11.66 -2.50 9.77
C THR A 128 -12.77 -3.43 10.25
N ALA A 129 -13.27 -4.28 9.35
CA ALA A 129 -14.33 -5.24 9.68
C ALA A 129 -13.78 -6.55 10.30
N THR A 130 -12.46 -6.76 10.33
CA THR A 130 -11.85 -8.03 10.71
C THR A 130 -11.36 -8.02 12.14
N ILE A 131 -11.84 -8.95 12.96
CA ILE A 131 -11.45 -9.12 14.38
C ILE A 131 -9.97 -9.53 14.52
N ALA A 132 -9.37 -10.14 13.50
CA ALA A 132 -7.97 -10.55 13.47
C ALA A 132 -6.96 -9.39 13.60
N ALA A 133 -7.38 -8.15 13.40
CA ALA A 133 -6.56 -6.96 13.62
C ALA A 133 -6.46 -6.53 15.11
N ARG A 134 -7.05 -7.31 16.03
CA ARG A 134 -7.09 -7.02 17.49
C ARG A 134 -6.10 -7.84 18.32
N GLN A 135 -5.27 -8.68 17.69
CA GLN A 135 -4.26 -9.47 18.41
C GLN A 135 -2.87 -8.86 18.25
#